data_fb53f5c009d6f95334e577686243f408
#
_entry.id   fb53f5c009d6f95334e577686243f408
#
_cell.length_a   1.000
_cell.length_b   1.000
_cell.length_c   1.000
_cell.angle_alpha   90.00
_cell.angle_beta   90.00
_cell.angle_gamma   90.00
#
_symmetry.space_group_name_H-M   'P 1'
#
loop_
_entity.id
_entity.type
_entity.pdbx_description
1 polymer ?
#
loop_
_entity_poly.entity_id
_entity_poly.type
_entity_poly.pdbx_seq_one_letter_code
_entity_poly.pdbx_strand_id
1 'polypeptide(L)'
;VTKKKKAHTAKNMKNKAEIIKFYQDIDWVDLLDKSDELNKAFQWIDKIIEEGIFRPAVLTTVNSLGEMIAKTNYVRSKNNQISIICVPSGIEKNKVVNAFNAILVDDYSGNLLNWSKAGGISIKYGYDKDYVSINSLGYFVSKGISKKLELALQ
;
A
#
# COMPACT_ATOMS: atom_id res chain seq x y z
N VAL A 1 6.78 10.96 13.10
CA VAL A 1 8.07 10.72 13.79
C VAL A 1 8.19 9.26 14.20
N THR A 2 7.15 8.65 14.77
CA THR A 2 7.19 7.29 15.33
C THR A 2 7.35 6.20 14.25
N LYS A 3 6.71 6.34 13.10
CA LYS A 3 6.77 5.36 12.01
C LYS A 3 8.17 5.32 11.34
N LYS A 4 8.81 6.47 11.14
CA LYS A 4 10.18 6.54 10.63
C LYS A 4 11.20 5.94 11.60
N LYS A 5 11.09 6.19 12.91
CA LYS A 5 11.98 5.61 13.91
C LYS A 5 11.84 4.09 13.98
N LYS A 6 10.60 3.56 13.96
CA LYS A 6 10.35 2.11 14.03
C LYS A 6 10.81 1.39 12.76
N ALA A 7 10.59 1.97 11.58
CA ALA A 7 11.08 1.41 10.32
C ALA A 7 12.63 1.43 10.24
N HIS A 8 13.27 2.46 10.77
CA HIS A 8 14.73 2.53 10.83
C HIS A 8 15.31 1.49 11.79
N THR A 9 14.65 1.24 12.92
CA THR A 9 15.04 0.20 13.87
C THR A 9 14.93 -1.19 13.24
N ALA A 10 13.86 -1.48 12.49
CA ALA A 10 13.70 -2.75 11.79
C ALA A 10 14.80 -3.01 10.74
N LYS A 11 15.28 -1.96 10.05
CA LYS A 11 16.38 -2.07 9.09
C LYS A 11 17.72 -2.50 9.69
N ASN A 12 17.92 -2.27 10.98
CA ASN A 12 19.14 -2.63 11.70
C ASN A 12 19.09 -4.04 12.32
N MET A 13 17.97 -4.74 12.23
CA MET A 13 17.82 -6.10 12.74
C MET A 13 18.45 -7.10 11.79
N LYS A 14 19.24 -8.03 12.36
CA LYS A 14 20.10 -8.94 11.58
C LYS A 14 19.39 -10.20 11.11
N ASN A 15 18.25 -10.57 11.68
CA ASN A 15 17.55 -11.79 11.32
C ASN A 15 16.05 -11.57 11.11
N LYS A 16 15.47 -12.41 10.24
CA LYS A 16 14.06 -12.32 9.84
C LYS A 16 13.08 -12.54 11.01
N ALA A 17 13.44 -13.39 11.95
CA ALA A 17 12.59 -13.67 13.10
C ALA A 17 12.47 -12.46 14.05
N GLU A 18 13.55 -11.73 14.27
CA GLU A 18 13.54 -10.49 15.05
C GLU A 18 12.69 -9.41 14.38
N ILE A 19 12.79 -9.30 13.05
CA ILE A 19 11.97 -8.34 12.28
C ILE A 19 10.49 -8.68 12.42
N ILE A 20 10.11 -9.94 12.27
CA ILE A 20 8.72 -10.39 12.43
C ILE A 20 8.22 -10.11 13.84
N LYS A 21 9.02 -10.50 14.87
CA LYS A 21 8.67 -10.24 16.26
C LYS A 21 8.50 -8.74 16.55
N PHE A 22 9.39 -7.91 16.04
CA PHE A 22 9.28 -6.46 16.17
C PHE A 22 7.94 -5.93 15.63
N TYR A 23 7.49 -6.38 14.45
CA TYR A 23 6.20 -5.98 13.91
C TYR A 23 5.01 -6.56 14.68
N GLN A 24 5.15 -7.75 15.26
CA GLN A 24 4.10 -8.36 16.11
C GLN A 24 3.94 -7.62 17.44
N ASP A 25 5.02 -7.06 17.99
CA ASP A 25 5.04 -6.35 19.28
C ASP A 25 4.61 -4.87 19.17
N ILE A 26 4.36 -4.36 17.95
CA ILE A 26 3.87 -2.99 17.75
C ILE A 26 2.41 -2.88 18.23
N ASP A 27 2.11 -1.84 18.99
CA ASP A 27 0.74 -1.37 19.16
C ASP A 27 0.28 -0.67 17.88
N TRP A 28 -0.36 -1.44 17.00
CA TRP A 28 -0.80 -0.96 15.69
C TRP A 28 -1.93 0.05 15.78
N VAL A 29 -2.81 -0.04 16.79
CA VAL A 29 -3.89 0.92 16.98
C VAL A 29 -3.31 2.28 17.30
N ASP A 30 -2.44 2.35 18.31
CA ASP A 30 -1.75 3.59 18.71
C ASP A 30 -0.91 4.16 17.55
N LEU A 31 -0.20 3.30 16.82
CA LEU A 31 0.63 3.73 15.69
C LEU A 31 -0.20 4.34 14.55
N LEU A 32 -1.34 3.74 14.21
CA LEU A 32 -2.18 4.22 13.13
C LEU A 32 -2.93 5.50 13.53
N ASP A 33 -3.42 5.58 14.76
CA ASP A 33 -4.10 6.76 15.28
C ASP A 33 -3.18 8.00 15.32
N LYS A 34 -1.89 7.79 15.57
CA LYS A 34 -0.86 8.84 15.58
C LYS A 34 -0.19 9.09 14.24
N SER A 35 -0.57 8.37 13.19
CA SER A 35 0.04 8.49 11.87
C SER A 35 -0.80 9.38 10.96
N ASP A 36 -0.14 10.35 10.33
CA ASP A 36 -0.76 11.16 9.29
C ASP A 36 -0.87 10.38 7.97
N GLU A 37 -1.92 10.63 7.22
CA GLU A 37 -2.03 10.17 5.85
C GLU A 37 -0.93 10.79 4.98
N LEU A 38 -0.31 9.96 4.16
CA LEU A 38 0.61 10.45 3.15
C LEU A 38 -0.18 10.95 1.93
N ASN A 39 0.10 12.22 1.56
CA ASN A 39 -0.41 12.82 0.33
C ASN A 39 -1.93 12.74 0.17
N LYS A 40 -2.68 12.77 1.26
CA LYS A 40 -4.16 12.70 1.24
C LYS A 40 -4.67 11.46 0.49
N ALA A 41 -4.06 10.31 0.74
CA ALA A 41 -4.30 9.08 -0.02
C ALA A 41 -5.77 8.69 -0.09
N PHE A 42 -6.52 8.80 1.02
CA PHE A 42 -7.95 8.43 1.02
C PHE A 42 -8.81 9.39 0.20
N GLN A 43 -8.47 10.68 0.11
CA GLN A 43 -9.20 11.61 -0.76
C GLN A 43 -9.04 11.24 -2.24
N TRP A 44 -7.85 10.76 -2.63
CA TRP A 44 -7.61 10.31 -4.00
C TRP A 44 -8.27 8.96 -4.28
N ILE A 45 -8.33 8.08 -3.30
CA ILE A 45 -9.09 6.82 -3.39
C ILE A 45 -10.57 7.11 -3.60
N ASP A 46 -11.15 8.05 -2.85
CA ASP A 46 -12.55 8.45 -3.00
C ASP A 46 -12.83 8.96 -4.43
N LYS A 47 -11.92 9.77 -4.99
CA LYS A 47 -12.04 10.22 -6.39
C LYS A 47 -11.97 9.08 -7.41
N ILE A 48 -11.11 8.10 -7.19
CA ILE A 48 -11.03 6.90 -8.04
C ILE A 48 -12.35 6.12 -8.00
N ILE A 49 -12.96 6.01 -6.83
CA ILE A 49 -14.26 5.36 -6.68
C ILE A 49 -15.36 6.15 -7.40
N GLU A 50 -15.37 7.48 -7.24
CA GLU A 50 -16.34 8.36 -7.91
C GLU A 50 -16.25 8.30 -9.44
N GLU A 51 -15.04 8.24 -9.99
CA GLU A 51 -14.83 8.09 -11.44
C GLU A 51 -15.34 6.76 -11.99
N GLY A 52 -15.41 5.71 -11.17
CA GLY A 52 -16.00 4.43 -11.51
C GLY A 52 -15.24 3.59 -12.56
N ILE A 53 -14.03 4.01 -12.96
CA ILE A 53 -13.20 3.31 -13.95
C ILE A 53 -12.46 2.14 -13.33
N PHE A 54 -12.00 2.32 -12.09
CA PHE A 54 -11.25 1.32 -11.35
C PHE A 54 -11.95 0.92 -10.05
N ARG A 55 -11.73 -0.31 -9.61
CA ARG A 55 -12.11 -0.79 -8.28
C ARG A 55 -10.88 -0.82 -7.38
N PRO A 56 -10.66 0.20 -6.54
CA PRO A 56 -9.55 0.19 -5.62
C PRO A 56 -9.75 -0.80 -4.48
N ALA A 57 -8.65 -1.38 -4.01
CA ALA A 57 -8.59 -2.18 -2.80
C ALA A 57 -7.30 -1.86 -2.05
N VAL A 58 -7.33 -1.99 -0.73
CA VAL A 58 -6.10 -1.94 0.08
C VAL A 58 -5.52 -3.36 0.14
N LEU A 59 -4.27 -3.50 -0.27
CA LEU A 59 -3.53 -4.76 -0.23
C LEU A 59 -2.32 -4.59 0.69
N THR A 60 -2.39 -5.17 1.89
CA THR A 60 -1.40 -4.92 2.95
C THR A 60 -0.85 -6.20 3.53
N THR A 61 0.47 -6.22 3.82
CA THR A 61 1.09 -7.32 4.54
C THR A 61 0.85 -7.16 6.04
N VAL A 62 0.56 -8.27 6.72
CA VAL A 62 0.33 -8.35 8.16
C VAL A 62 1.17 -9.44 8.80
N ASN A 63 1.64 -9.21 10.02
CA ASN A 63 2.47 -10.13 10.80
C ASN A 63 1.71 -10.80 11.95
N SER A 64 0.50 -10.31 12.24
CA SER A 64 -0.33 -10.84 13.34
C SER A 64 -1.81 -10.54 13.09
N LEU A 65 -2.67 -11.25 13.80
CA LEU A 65 -4.11 -10.98 13.80
C LEU A 65 -4.42 -9.58 14.38
N GLY A 66 -3.70 -9.15 15.40
CA GLY A 66 -3.85 -7.81 15.98
C GLY A 66 -3.53 -6.71 14.96
N GLU A 67 -2.46 -6.87 14.18
CA GLU A 67 -2.13 -5.95 13.09
C GLU A 67 -3.23 -5.92 12.03
N MET A 68 -3.74 -7.08 11.64
CA MET A 68 -4.83 -7.20 10.67
C MET A 68 -6.08 -6.46 11.14
N ILE A 69 -6.51 -6.66 12.38
CA ILE A 69 -7.67 -5.99 12.98
C ILE A 69 -7.46 -4.47 13.01
N ALA A 70 -6.33 -4.01 13.50
CA ALA A 70 -6.02 -2.58 13.61
C ALA A 70 -6.03 -1.89 12.22
N LYS A 71 -5.38 -2.49 11.21
CA LYS A 71 -5.36 -1.96 9.85
C LYS A 71 -6.75 -1.97 9.22
N THR A 72 -7.53 -3.02 9.44
CA THR A 72 -8.90 -3.11 8.93
C THR A 72 -9.79 -2.02 9.52
N ASN A 73 -9.74 -1.83 10.84
CA ASN A 73 -10.52 -0.78 11.51
C ASN A 73 -10.09 0.62 11.05
N TYR A 74 -8.79 0.85 10.88
CA TYR A 74 -8.27 2.11 10.37
C TYR A 74 -8.79 2.42 8.96
N VAL A 75 -8.71 1.47 8.04
CA VAL A 75 -9.23 1.66 6.67
C VAL A 75 -10.74 1.90 6.70
N ARG A 76 -11.49 1.15 7.50
CA ARG A 76 -12.94 1.31 7.64
C ARG A 76 -13.32 2.67 8.20
N SER A 77 -12.54 3.24 9.10
CA SER A 77 -12.78 4.59 9.63
C SER A 77 -12.59 5.69 8.58
N LYS A 78 -11.77 5.44 7.55
CA LYS A 78 -11.49 6.38 6.45
C LYS A 78 -12.42 6.19 5.25
N ASN A 79 -12.71 4.95 4.91
CA ASN A 79 -13.61 4.58 3.82
C ASN A 79 -14.22 3.20 4.09
N ASN A 80 -15.56 3.13 4.13
CA ASN A 80 -16.30 1.89 4.44
C ASN A 80 -16.62 1.04 3.20
N GLN A 81 -16.32 1.53 2.00
CA GLN A 81 -16.62 0.85 0.74
C GLN A 81 -15.44 0.07 0.17
N ILE A 82 -14.21 0.53 0.45
CA ILE A 82 -13.00 -0.11 -0.10
C ILE A 82 -12.74 -1.47 0.54
N SER A 83 -12.41 -2.46 -0.26
CA SER A 83 -11.98 -3.77 0.23
C SER A 83 -10.58 -3.69 0.83
N ILE A 84 -10.33 -4.43 1.90
CA ILE A 84 -9.00 -4.63 2.45
C ILE A 84 -8.63 -6.11 2.35
N ILE A 85 -7.46 -6.38 1.77
CA ILE A 85 -6.91 -7.72 1.59
C ILE A 85 -5.62 -7.81 2.40
N CYS A 86 -5.64 -8.60 3.45
CA CYS A 86 -4.49 -8.81 4.31
C CYS A 86 -3.68 -10.02 3.83
N VAL A 87 -2.40 -9.82 3.56
CA VAL A 87 -1.47 -10.85 3.11
C VAL A 87 -0.56 -11.22 4.26
N PRO A 88 -0.52 -12.48 4.69
CA PRO A 88 0.40 -12.93 5.73
C PRO A 88 1.85 -12.64 5.36
N SER A 89 2.64 -12.21 6.34
CA SER A 89 4.07 -11.98 6.16
C SER A 89 4.77 -13.24 5.64
N GLY A 90 5.62 -13.07 4.66
CA GLY A 90 6.32 -14.17 3.98
C GLY A 90 5.62 -14.69 2.73
N ILE A 91 4.40 -14.25 2.46
CA ILE A 91 3.68 -14.56 1.21
C ILE A 91 3.74 -13.34 0.29
N GLU A 92 4.03 -13.55 -0.98
CA GLU A 92 4.03 -12.49 -1.98
C GLU A 92 2.60 -12.04 -2.30
N LYS A 93 2.40 -10.75 -2.51
CA LYS A 93 1.07 -10.17 -2.81
C LYS A 93 0.42 -10.79 -4.05
N ASN A 94 1.21 -11.08 -5.08
CA ASN A 94 0.76 -11.71 -6.32
C ASN A 94 0.38 -13.19 -6.18
N LYS A 95 0.64 -13.81 -5.03
CA LYS A 95 0.15 -15.16 -4.70
C LYS A 95 -1.25 -15.17 -4.09
N VAL A 96 -1.63 -14.04 -3.49
CA VAL A 96 -2.96 -13.88 -2.86
C VAL A 96 -3.93 -13.22 -3.82
N VAL A 97 -3.47 -12.24 -4.59
CA VAL A 97 -4.28 -11.52 -5.58
C VAL A 97 -3.73 -11.78 -6.98
N ASN A 98 -4.60 -12.10 -7.92
CA ASN A 98 -4.22 -12.22 -9.31
C ASN A 98 -3.73 -10.87 -9.85
N ALA A 99 -2.43 -10.80 -10.17
CA ALA A 99 -1.79 -9.58 -10.63
C ALA A 99 -2.08 -9.24 -12.10
N PHE A 100 -2.51 -10.22 -12.90
CA PHE A 100 -2.69 -10.04 -14.34
C PHE A 100 -3.66 -8.89 -14.65
N ASN A 101 -3.18 -7.91 -15.42
CA ASN A 101 -3.91 -6.67 -15.75
C ASN A 101 -4.38 -5.83 -14.54
N ALA A 102 -3.86 -6.10 -13.34
CA ALA A 102 -4.16 -5.31 -12.15
C ALA A 102 -3.02 -4.33 -11.84
N ILE A 103 -3.37 -3.16 -11.33
CA ILE A 103 -2.41 -2.13 -10.95
C ILE A 103 -2.08 -2.27 -9.46
N LEU A 104 -0.80 -2.33 -9.12
CA LEU A 104 -0.31 -2.21 -7.75
C LEU A 104 0.43 -0.90 -7.57
N VAL A 105 -0.04 -0.08 -6.65
CA VAL A 105 0.67 1.10 -6.15
C VAL A 105 1.31 0.74 -4.82
N ASP A 106 2.62 0.72 -4.74
CA ASP A 106 3.36 0.27 -3.55
C ASP A 106 4.67 1.05 -3.40
N ASP A 107 5.13 1.23 -2.18
CA ASP A 107 6.41 1.88 -1.87
C ASP A 107 7.58 0.90 -1.83
N TYR A 108 7.32 -0.40 -1.80
CA TYR A 108 8.35 -1.43 -1.75
C TYR A 108 8.62 -2.06 -3.13
N SER A 109 9.83 -1.85 -3.62
CA SER A 109 10.23 -2.31 -4.96
C SER A 109 10.16 -3.83 -5.15
N GLY A 110 10.37 -4.61 -4.09
CA GLY A 110 10.25 -6.08 -4.15
C GLY A 110 8.83 -6.54 -4.49
N ASN A 111 7.82 -5.94 -3.89
CA ASN A 111 6.42 -6.21 -4.24
C ASN A 111 6.12 -5.86 -5.69
N LEU A 112 6.60 -4.70 -6.14
CA LEU A 112 6.37 -4.22 -7.50
C LEU A 112 7.03 -5.11 -8.55
N LEU A 113 8.26 -5.59 -8.28
CA LEU A 113 8.97 -6.50 -9.16
C LEU A 113 8.21 -7.83 -9.31
N ASN A 114 7.79 -8.43 -8.20
CA ASN A 114 7.03 -9.69 -8.22
C ASN A 114 5.66 -9.51 -8.90
N TRP A 115 5.02 -8.37 -8.69
CA TRP A 115 3.75 -8.02 -9.34
C TRP A 115 3.88 -7.91 -10.86
N SER A 116 4.92 -7.20 -11.34
CA SER A 116 5.21 -7.09 -12.78
C SER A 116 5.54 -8.43 -13.43
N LYS A 117 6.33 -9.28 -12.75
CA LYS A 117 6.65 -10.63 -13.24
C LYS A 117 5.40 -11.53 -13.36
N ALA A 118 4.38 -11.27 -12.55
CA ALA A 118 3.10 -11.97 -12.59
C ALA A 118 2.10 -11.36 -13.60
N GLY A 119 2.54 -10.43 -14.45
CA GLY A 119 1.71 -9.80 -15.50
C GLY A 119 0.91 -8.59 -15.03
N GLY A 120 1.22 -8.05 -13.86
CA GLY A 120 0.59 -6.84 -13.33
C GLY A 120 1.29 -5.55 -13.74
N ILE A 121 0.62 -4.45 -13.49
CA ILE A 121 1.13 -3.09 -13.72
C ILE A 121 1.60 -2.53 -12.37
N SER A 122 2.87 -2.15 -12.30
CA SER A 122 3.50 -1.68 -11.07
C SER A 122 3.72 -0.17 -11.09
N ILE A 123 3.28 0.50 -10.04
CA ILE A 123 3.46 1.93 -9.85
C ILE A 123 4.19 2.18 -8.53
N LYS A 124 5.39 2.75 -8.62
CA LYS A 124 6.18 3.12 -7.44
C LYS A 124 5.58 4.33 -6.75
N TYR A 125 5.23 4.17 -5.48
CA TYR A 125 4.84 5.26 -4.61
C TYR A 125 6.07 5.83 -3.91
N GLY A 126 6.38 7.10 -4.18
CA GLY A 126 7.52 7.80 -3.60
C GLY A 126 7.13 8.72 -2.45
N TYR A 127 8.05 8.87 -1.49
CA TYR A 127 7.97 9.84 -0.40
C TYR A 127 8.54 11.22 -0.79
N ASP A 128 8.55 11.55 -2.08
CA ASP A 128 9.08 12.83 -2.53
C ASP A 128 8.26 13.96 -1.92
N LYS A 129 9.00 14.94 -1.38
CA LYS A 129 8.41 16.13 -0.77
C LYS A 129 7.62 16.98 -1.76
N ASP A 130 7.86 16.78 -3.04
CA ASP A 130 7.10 17.38 -4.12
C ASP A 130 5.85 16.53 -4.41
N TYR A 131 4.72 17.01 -3.97
CA TYR A 131 3.40 16.42 -4.21
C TYR A 131 3.03 16.27 -5.69
N VAL A 132 3.91 16.69 -6.57
CA VAL A 132 3.80 16.64 -8.03
C VAL A 132 4.56 15.46 -8.61
N SER A 133 5.18 14.62 -7.77
CA SER A 133 5.84 13.40 -8.25
C SER A 133 4.87 12.56 -9.07
N ILE A 134 5.32 12.13 -10.23
CA ILE A 134 4.55 11.24 -11.12
C ILE A 134 4.17 9.91 -10.45
N ASN A 135 4.81 9.61 -9.34
CA ASN A 135 4.58 8.41 -8.54
C ASN A 135 3.56 8.62 -7.42
N SER A 136 3.04 9.82 -7.22
CA SER A 136 1.97 10.07 -6.24
C SER A 136 0.62 9.61 -6.78
N LEU A 137 -0.24 9.13 -5.90
CA LEU A 137 -1.59 8.72 -6.27
C LEU A 137 -2.38 9.87 -6.89
N GLY A 138 -2.18 11.10 -6.39
CA GLY A 138 -2.78 12.32 -6.93
C GLY A 138 -2.39 12.63 -8.37
N TYR A 139 -1.15 12.34 -8.76
CA TYR A 139 -0.72 12.52 -10.15
C TYR A 139 -1.52 11.64 -11.11
N PHE A 140 -1.77 10.38 -10.74
CA PHE A 140 -2.51 9.46 -11.60
C PHE A 140 -3.96 9.89 -11.80
N VAL A 141 -4.62 10.36 -10.76
CA VAL A 141 -5.99 10.89 -10.86
C VAL A 141 -6.03 12.17 -11.70
N SER A 142 -5.10 13.10 -11.49
CA SER A 142 -5.08 14.38 -12.20
C SER A 142 -4.74 14.27 -13.70
N LYS A 143 -3.99 13.23 -14.09
CA LYS A 143 -3.57 12.98 -15.48
C LYS A 143 -4.42 11.96 -16.22
N GLY A 144 -5.40 11.36 -15.55
CA GLY A 144 -6.18 10.25 -16.06
C GLY A 144 -5.39 8.94 -16.01
N ILE A 145 -5.77 8.05 -15.11
CA ILE A 145 -5.16 6.71 -14.97
C ILE A 145 -5.26 5.95 -16.30
N SER A 146 -6.34 6.13 -17.06
CA SER A 146 -6.57 5.53 -18.37
C SER A 146 -5.41 5.75 -19.35
N LYS A 147 -4.85 6.96 -19.42
CA LYS A 147 -3.76 7.27 -20.34
C LYS A 147 -2.46 6.56 -20.02
N LYS A 148 -2.20 6.30 -18.74
CA LYS A 148 -1.02 5.50 -18.32
C LYS A 148 -1.21 4.01 -18.51
N LEU A 149 -2.42 3.52 -18.37
CA LEU A 149 -2.79 2.15 -18.74
C LEU A 149 -2.58 1.90 -20.22
N GLU A 150 -3.02 2.80 -21.09
CA GLU A 150 -2.77 2.71 -22.53
C GLU A 150 -1.27 2.63 -22.86
N LEU A 151 -0.45 3.46 -22.20
CA LEU A 151 1.01 3.43 -22.36
C LEU A 151 1.68 2.17 -21.79
N ALA A 152 1.13 1.57 -20.74
CA ALA A 152 1.66 0.34 -20.12
C ALA A 152 1.21 -0.92 -20.87
N LEU A 153 0.15 -0.84 -21.68
CA LEU A 153 -0.37 -1.95 -22.49
C LEU A 153 0.17 -1.94 -23.94
N GLN A 154 0.91 -0.91 -24.31
CA GLN A 154 1.65 -0.83 -25.58
C GLN A 154 3.00 -1.51 -25.45
#